data_09cfa52489dd3016c94f9f314737c7d8
#
_entry.id   09cfa52489dd3016c94f9f314737c7d8
#
_cell.length_a   1.000
_cell.length_b   1.000
_cell.length_c   1.000
_cell.angle_alpha   90.00
_cell.angle_beta   90.00
_cell.angle_gamma   90.00
#
_symmetry.space_group_name_H-M   'P 1'
#
loop_
_entity.id
_entity.type
_entity.pdbx_description
1 polymer ?
#
loop_
_entity_poly.entity_id
_entity_poly.type
_entity_poly.pdbx_seq_one_letter_code
_entity_poly.pdbx_strand_id
1 'polypeptide(L)'
;MSLKTKRIIIALLAACFVLSLLFVQWMEILRKKQEAGLAPQPILVPATSKDCVDCHTKSSPGIVEHWNGSNHSKKGVGCFDCHQAEKDDVDAFQHYGATIATIVTPRDCGKCHGEVAAEFGKSHHAKAGNILASLDNLLAETVEGARVPFNPHSFTPGRDEKGMVNGMASV
;
A
#
# COMPACT_ATOMS: atom_id res chain seq x y z
N MET A 1 -65.72 7.64 -7.77
CA MET A 1 -64.57 8.53 -7.55
C MET A 1 -64.85 9.87 -8.23
N SER A 2 -64.78 10.95 -7.47
CA SER A 2 -65.07 12.33 -7.96
C SER A 2 -64.04 12.74 -9.05
N LEU A 3 -64.45 13.58 -10.00
CA LEU A 3 -63.59 14.14 -11.04
C LEU A 3 -62.38 14.89 -10.45
N LYS A 4 -62.60 15.58 -9.29
CA LYS A 4 -61.52 16.23 -8.53
C LYS A 4 -60.49 15.23 -8.00
N THR A 5 -60.95 14.09 -7.47
CA THR A 5 -60.04 13.03 -6.97
C THR A 5 -59.21 12.44 -8.09
N LYS A 6 -59.76 12.19 -9.26
CA LYS A 6 -59.02 11.69 -10.44
C LYS A 6 -57.92 12.67 -10.86
N ARG A 7 -58.22 13.97 -10.91
CA ARG A 7 -57.22 15.01 -11.28
C ARG A 7 -56.08 15.08 -10.28
N ILE A 8 -56.35 14.98 -9.00
CA ILE A 8 -55.32 14.96 -7.95
C ILE A 8 -54.41 13.76 -8.07
N ILE A 9 -54.97 12.57 -8.29
CA ILE A 9 -54.19 11.34 -8.50
C ILE A 9 -53.29 11.44 -9.72
N ILE A 10 -53.80 11.93 -10.87
CA ILE A 10 -53.01 12.11 -12.07
C ILE A 10 -51.85 13.11 -11.82
N ALA A 11 -52.12 14.23 -11.12
CA ALA A 11 -51.09 15.21 -10.81
C ALA A 11 -50.00 14.62 -9.91
N LEU A 12 -50.35 13.83 -8.90
CA LEU A 12 -49.39 13.17 -8.01
C LEU A 12 -48.55 12.13 -8.78
N LEU A 13 -49.16 11.33 -9.65
CA LEU A 13 -48.44 10.37 -10.49
C LEU A 13 -47.48 11.08 -11.43
N ALA A 14 -47.88 12.19 -12.05
CA ALA A 14 -47.01 12.98 -12.90
C ALA A 14 -45.85 13.59 -12.12
N ALA A 15 -46.11 14.11 -10.93
CA ALA A 15 -45.07 14.64 -10.04
C ALA A 15 -44.08 13.54 -9.64
N CYS A 16 -44.56 12.36 -9.22
CA CYS A 16 -43.68 11.23 -8.91
C CYS A 16 -42.82 10.79 -10.11
N PHE A 17 -43.41 10.78 -11.29
CA PHE A 17 -42.66 10.44 -12.52
C PHE A 17 -41.58 11.46 -12.82
N VAL A 18 -41.85 12.76 -12.71
CA VAL A 18 -40.83 13.80 -12.90
C VAL A 18 -39.74 13.69 -11.86
N LEU A 19 -40.10 13.47 -10.58
CA LEU A 19 -39.10 13.29 -9.52
C LEU A 19 -38.21 12.06 -9.75
N SER A 20 -38.78 10.95 -10.24
CA SER A 20 -37.98 9.76 -10.57
C SER A 20 -37.01 10.01 -11.72
N LEU A 21 -37.39 10.75 -12.73
CA LEU A 21 -36.49 11.14 -13.82
C LEU A 21 -35.34 12.03 -13.33
N LEU A 22 -35.66 13.02 -12.49
CA LEU A 22 -34.65 13.90 -11.89
C LEU A 22 -33.67 13.11 -11.00
N PHE A 23 -34.17 12.14 -10.25
CA PHE A 23 -33.33 11.26 -9.42
C PHE A 23 -32.37 10.42 -10.27
N VAL A 24 -32.88 9.82 -11.36
CA VAL A 24 -32.02 9.05 -12.28
C VAL A 24 -30.92 9.93 -12.88
N GLN A 25 -31.27 11.14 -13.34
CA GLN A 25 -30.28 12.08 -13.87
C GLN A 25 -29.25 12.47 -12.83
N TRP A 26 -29.68 12.71 -11.60
CA TRP A 26 -28.76 13.03 -10.50
C TRP A 26 -27.81 11.88 -10.22
N MET A 27 -28.30 10.65 -10.17
CA MET A 27 -27.47 9.46 -10.00
C MET A 27 -26.45 9.29 -11.14
N GLU A 28 -26.84 9.58 -12.39
CA GLU A 28 -25.89 9.56 -13.51
C GLU A 28 -24.79 10.62 -13.38
N ILE A 29 -25.15 11.81 -12.92
CA ILE A 29 -24.15 12.88 -12.66
C ILE A 29 -23.17 12.44 -11.59
N LEU A 30 -23.65 11.83 -10.49
CA LEU A 30 -22.78 11.32 -9.43
C LEU A 30 -21.86 10.22 -9.95
N ARG A 31 -22.38 9.28 -10.77
CA ARG A 31 -21.59 8.23 -11.39
C ARG A 31 -20.49 8.80 -12.28
N LYS A 32 -20.81 9.74 -13.16
CA LYS A 32 -19.83 10.42 -14.02
C LYS A 32 -18.76 11.18 -13.23
N LYS A 33 -19.13 11.82 -12.12
CA LYS A 33 -18.16 12.46 -11.22
C LYS A 33 -17.20 11.43 -10.59
N GLN A 34 -17.71 10.29 -10.19
CA GLN A 34 -16.91 9.21 -9.62
C GLN A 34 -15.96 8.62 -10.68
N GLU A 35 -16.45 8.36 -11.88
CA GLU A 35 -15.65 7.87 -13.02
C GLU A 35 -14.56 8.90 -13.42
N ALA A 36 -14.88 10.19 -13.43
CA ALA A 36 -13.91 11.24 -13.71
C ALA A 36 -12.81 11.34 -12.65
N GLY A 37 -13.15 11.07 -11.37
CA GLY A 37 -12.17 10.98 -10.29
C GLY A 37 -11.26 9.74 -10.37
N LEU A 38 -11.70 8.71 -11.11
CA LEU A 38 -10.94 7.48 -11.39
C LEU A 38 -10.16 7.57 -12.71
N ALA A 39 -10.32 8.65 -13.49
CA ALA A 39 -9.56 8.83 -14.73
C ALA A 39 -8.05 8.83 -14.42
N PRO A 40 -7.24 8.12 -15.23
CA PRO A 40 -5.80 8.08 -15.04
C PRO A 40 -5.24 9.51 -15.01
N GLN A 41 -4.70 9.91 -13.87
CA GLN A 41 -3.99 11.18 -13.77
C GLN A 41 -2.66 11.04 -14.54
N PRO A 42 -2.15 12.12 -15.17
CA PRO A 42 -0.86 12.06 -15.80
C PRO A 42 0.18 11.67 -14.74
N ILE A 43 0.94 10.62 -15.04
CA ILE A 43 1.94 10.05 -14.15
C ILE A 43 3.13 10.99 -14.15
N LEU A 44 3.45 11.57 -13.00
CA LEU A 44 4.67 12.34 -12.80
C LEU A 44 5.78 11.37 -12.39
N VAL A 45 6.53 10.84 -13.37
CA VAL A 45 7.69 9.99 -13.08
C VAL A 45 8.85 10.89 -12.68
N PRO A 46 9.37 10.82 -11.44
CA PRO A 46 10.56 11.55 -11.04
C PRO A 46 11.77 11.14 -11.89
N ALA A 47 12.66 12.08 -12.17
CA ALA A 47 13.86 11.82 -12.96
C ALA A 47 14.71 10.68 -12.36
N THR A 48 14.80 10.62 -11.04
CA THR A 48 15.50 9.58 -10.26
C THR A 48 14.92 8.18 -10.43
N SER A 49 13.67 8.06 -10.88
CA SER A 49 12.97 6.77 -11.03
C SER A 49 12.64 6.42 -12.48
N LYS A 50 13.06 7.27 -13.42
CA LYS A 50 12.72 7.06 -14.84
C LYS A 50 13.23 5.73 -15.36
N ASP A 51 14.50 5.41 -15.15
CA ASP A 51 15.12 4.17 -15.62
C ASP A 51 14.49 2.94 -14.97
N CYS A 52 14.07 3.05 -13.70
CA CYS A 52 13.32 2.01 -13.00
C CYS A 52 12.00 1.71 -13.71
N VAL A 53 11.21 2.76 -13.97
CA VAL A 53 9.91 2.63 -14.63
C VAL A 53 10.07 2.09 -16.06
N ASP A 54 11.02 2.62 -16.83
CA ASP A 54 11.27 2.21 -18.23
C ASP A 54 11.63 0.72 -18.34
N CYS A 55 12.42 0.21 -17.39
CA CYS A 55 12.78 -1.22 -17.34
C CYS A 55 11.64 -2.07 -16.78
N HIS A 56 11.12 -1.70 -15.59
CA HIS A 56 10.12 -2.51 -14.89
C HIS A 56 8.76 -2.54 -15.56
N THR A 57 8.41 -1.59 -16.41
CA THR A 57 7.23 -1.68 -17.27
C THR A 57 7.26 -2.92 -18.18
N LYS A 58 8.45 -3.39 -18.54
CA LYS A 58 8.62 -4.57 -19.38
C LYS A 58 8.83 -5.85 -18.57
N SER A 59 9.65 -5.78 -17.51
CA SER A 59 10.05 -6.94 -16.71
C SER A 59 9.06 -7.29 -15.60
N SER A 60 8.38 -6.30 -15.04
CA SER A 60 7.48 -6.46 -13.88
C SER A 60 6.32 -5.45 -13.91
N PRO A 61 5.48 -5.48 -14.96
CA PRO A 61 4.47 -4.43 -15.22
C PRO A 61 3.52 -4.21 -14.06
N GLY A 62 3.17 -5.23 -13.31
CA GLY A 62 2.27 -5.12 -12.15
C GLY A 62 2.80 -4.20 -11.05
N ILE A 63 4.12 -4.17 -10.82
CA ILE A 63 4.73 -3.26 -9.84
C ILE A 63 4.54 -1.81 -10.26
N VAL A 64 4.78 -1.52 -11.55
CA VAL A 64 4.62 -0.16 -12.10
C VAL A 64 3.15 0.26 -12.09
N GLU A 65 2.24 -0.65 -12.43
CA GLU A 65 0.79 -0.39 -12.40
C GLU A 65 0.31 -0.05 -10.98
N HIS A 66 0.71 -0.83 -9.97
CA HIS A 66 0.37 -0.58 -8.58
C HIS A 66 0.94 0.76 -8.08
N TRP A 67 2.21 1.05 -8.41
CA TRP A 67 2.79 2.33 -8.07
C TRP A 67 2.03 3.48 -8.75
N ASN A 68 1.73 3.39 -10.04
CA ASN A 68 0.97 4.40 -10.79
C ASN A 68 -0.40 4.71 -10.16
N GLY A 69 -1.09 3.70 -9.63
CA GLY A 69 -2.36 3.86 -8.94
C GLY A 69 -2.25 4.51 -7.55
N SER A 70 -1.03 4.62 -7.01
CA SER A 70 -0.81 5.07 -5.63
C SER A 70 -0.92 6.60 -5.48
N ASN A 71 -1.08 7.04 -4.22
CA ASN A 71 -0.99 8.46 -3.89
C ASN A 71 0.45 8.99 -3.97
N HIS A 72 1.45 8.12 -3.82
CA HIS A 72 2.86 8.49 -3.93
C HIS A 72 3.20 8.94 -5.35
N SER A 73 2.81 8.19 -6.38
CA SER A 73 3.05 8.56 -7.78
C SER A 73 2.39 9.91 -8.13
N LYS A 74 1.17 10.15 -7.64
CA LYS A 74 0.44 11.43 -7.83
C LYS A 74 1.13 12.63 -7.18
N LYS A 75 2.00 12.39 -6.22
CA LYS A 75 2.80 13.41 -5.50
C LYS A 75 4.25 13.46 -5.97
N GLY A 76 4.61 12.71 -7.01
CA GLY A 76 5.95 12.69 -7.56
C GLY A 76 6.97 11.90 -6.71
N VAL A 77 6.50 11.02 -5.83
CA VAL A 77 7.35 10.09 -5.08
C VAL A 77 7.55 8.85 -5.93
N GLY A 78 8.79 8.55 -6.29
CA GLY A 78 9.13 7.46 -7.20
C GLY A 78 9.68 6.23 -6.50
N CYS A 79 10.11 5.28 -7.32
CA CYS A 79 10.63 4.00 -6.85
C CYS A 79 11.87 4.20 -5.96
N PHE A 80 12.79 5.07 -6.41
CA PHE A 80 14.06 5.28 -5.73
C PHE A 80 13.90 5.97 -4.37
N ASP A 81 12.88 6.80 -4.18
CA ASP A 81 12.63 7.46 -2.89
C ASP A 81 12.36 6.48 -1.75
N CYS A 82 11.76 5.31 -2.08
CA CYS A 82 11.51 4.25 -1.11
C CYS A 82 12.60 3.19 -1.10
N HIS A 83 13.18 2.85 -2.26
CA HIS A 83 14.11 1.73 -2.41
C HIS A 83 15.58 2.12 -2.29
N GLN A 84 15.90 3.42 -2.19
CA GLN A 84 17.27 3.87 -1.97
C GLN A 84 17.82 3.29 -0.65
N ALA A 85 18.98 2.67 -0.73
CA ALA A 85 19.70 2.12 0.40
C ALA A 85 21.11 2.70 0.51
N GLU A 86 21.63 2.75 1.73
CA GLU A 86 23.04 3.02 1.99
C GLU A 86 23.86 1.75 1.73
N LYS A 87 25.16 1.91 1.45
CA LYS A 87 26.02 0.77 1.09
C LYS A 87 26.20 -0.26 2.21
N ASP A 88 26.01 0.17 3.44
CA ASP A 88 26.14 -0.61 4.67
C ASP A 88 24.80 -1.12 5.22
N ASP A 89 23.69 -0.82 4.55
CA ASP A 89 22.42 -1.45 4.88
C ASP A 89 22.48 -2.95 4.60
N VAL A 90 21.90 -3.76 5.48
CA VAL A 90 22.05 -5.23 5.49
C VAL A 90 21.52 -5.91 4.24
N ASP A 91 20.54 -5.31 3.59
CA ASP A 91 19.85 -5.79 2.39
C ASP A 91 20.17 -4.94 1.15
N ALA A 92 21.16 -4.03 1.25
CA ALA A 92 21.59 -3.20 0.14
C ALA A 92 22.33 -4.03 -0.93
N PHE A 93 22.00 -3.77 -2.19
CA PHE A 93 22.71 -4.34 -3.31
C PHE A 93 22.78 -3.38 -4.49
N GLN A 94 23.71 -3.65 -5.40
CA GLN A 94 23.88 -2.87 -6.63
C GLN A 94 22.90 -3.34 -7.69
N HIS A 95 22.12 -2.44 -8.23
CA HIS A 95 21.14 -2.71 -9.26
C HIS A 95 21.20 -1.62 -10.33
N TYR A 96 21.78 -1.96 -11.48
CA TYR A 96 21.93 -1.07 -12.66
C TYR A 96 22.42 0.35 -12.33
N GLY A 97 23.44 0.43 -11.50
CA GLY A 97 24.08 1.69 -11.12
C GLY A 97 23.49 2.40 -9.90
N ALA A 98 22.44 1.86 -9.32
CA ALA A 98 21.85 2.34 -8.06
C ALA A 98 22.11 1.35 -6.92
N THR A 99 22.30 1.88 -5.70
CA THR A 99 22.29 1.06 -4.48
C THR A 99 20.87 1.06 -3.93
N ILE A 100 20.25 -0.10 -3.89
CA ILE A 100 18.85 -0.24 -3.46
C ILE A 100 18.68 -1.40 -2.48
N ALA A 101 17.55 -1.36 -1.75
CA ALA A 101 17.01 -2.48 -0.99
C ALA A 101 15.68 -2.94 -1.58
N THR A 102 15.45 -4.24 -1.64
CA THR A 102 14.17 -4.78 -2.13
C THR A 102 13.06 -4.55 -1.12
N ILE A 103 13.37 -4.67 0.17
CA ILE A 103 12.41 -4.54 1.26
C ILE A 103 12.39 -3.09 1.74
N VAL A 104 11.22 -2.44 1.60
CA VAL A 104 10.99 -1.10 2.17
C VAL A 104 10.45 -1.28 3.58
N THR A 105 11.15 -0.70 4.54
CA THR A 105 10.83 -0.78 5.97
C THR A 105 10.18 0.52 6.46
N PRO A 106 9.57 0.52 7.66
CA PRO A 106 9.10 1.76 8.30
C PRO A 106 10.18 2.82 8.47
N ARG A 107 11.46 2.43 8.57
CA ARG A 107 12.59 3.36 8.60
C ARG A 107 12.67 4.18 7.29
N ASP A 108 12.45 3.54 6.15
CA ASP A 108 12.45 4.22 4.85
C ASP A 108 11.25 5.15 4.70
N CYS A 109 10.09 4.70 5.15
CA CYS A 109 8.89 5.54 5.26
C CYS A 109 9.12 6.75 6.17
N GLY A 110 9.90 6.57 7.23
CA GLY A 110 10.24 7.58 8.23
C GLY A 110 11.02 8.77 7.68
N LYS A 111 11.68 8.64 6.52
CA LYS A 111 12.34 9.76 5.82
C LYS A 111 11.36 10.91 5.51
N CYS A 112 10.08 10.59 5.26
CA CYS A 112 9.01 11.55 4.99
C CYS A 112 7.90 11.49 6.06
N HIS A 113 7.64 10.33 6.65
CA HIS A 113 6.56 10.05 7.59
C HIS A 113 7.08 9.75 9.01
N GLY A 114 7.98 10.61 9.52
CA GLY A 114 8.71 10.37 10.78
C GLY A 114 7.83 10.10 11.99
N GLU A 115 6.74 10.86 12.18
CA GLU A 115 5.82 10.66 13.31
C GLU A 115 5.10 9.30 13.22
N VAL A 116 4.59 8.95 12.03
CA VAL A 116 3.88 7.68 11.80
C VAL A 116 4.82 6.49 11.96
N ALA A 117 6.05 6.59 11.46
CA ALA A 117 7.07 5.56 11.62
C ALA A 117 7.46 5.36 13.09
N ALA A 118 7.60 6.46 13.85
CA ALA A 118 7.88 6.41 15.27
C ALA A 118 6.70 5.82 16.09
N GLU A 119 5.47 6.12 15.71
CA GLU A 119 4.27 5.52 16.30
C GLU A 119 4.20 4.02 16.01
N PHE A 120 4.40 3.63 14.75
CA PHE A 120 4.46 2.22 14.36
C PHE A 120 5.53 1.46 15.17
N GLY A 121 6.75 2.02 15.31
CA GLY A 121 7.85 1.40 16.04
C GLY A 121 7.55 1.10 17.52
N LYS A 122 6.56 1.78 18.12
CA LYS A 122 6.05 1.50 19.47
C LYS A 122 4.96 0.43 19.51
N SER A 123 4.42 0.06 18.36
CA SER A 123 3.30 -0.88 18.26
C SER A 123 3.72 -2.34 18.50
N HIS A 124 2.75 -3.18 18.83
CA HIS A 124 2.97 -4.64 18.89
C HIS A 124 3.32 -5.23 17.53
N HIS A 125 2.84 -4.65 16.42
CA HIS A 125 3.17 -5.10 15.06
C HIS A 125 4.66 -4.95 14.75
N ALA A 126 5.27 -3.83 15.15
CA ALA A 126 6.72 -3.64 15.00
C ALA A 126 7.54 -4.62 15.83
N LYS A 127 6.95 -5.21 16.89
CA LYS A 127 7.58 -6.17 17.78
C LYS A 127 7.15 -7.61 17.51
N ALA A 128 6.41 -7.86 16.43
CA ALA A 128 5.85 -9.17 16.12
C ALA A 128 6.94 -10.26 16.06
N GLY A 129 8.10 -9.95 15.46
CA GLY A 129 9.23 -10.86 15.43
C GLY A 129 9.73 -11.26 16.82
N ASN A 130 9.82 -10.30 17.75
CA ASN A 130 10.21 -10.56 19.14
C ASN A 130 9.16 -11.39 19.87
N ILE A 131 7.87 -11.15 19.60
CA ILE A 131 6.76 -11.89 20.20
C ILE A 131 6.78 -13.33 19.71
N LEU A 132 6.93 -13.55 18.40
CA LEU A 132 7.06 -14.89 17.80
C LEU A 132 8.33 -15.62 18.27
N ALA A 133 9.38 -14.85 18.56
CA ALA A 133 10.65 -15.38 19.04
C ALA A 133 10.70 -15.62 20.55
N SER A 134 9.68 -15.20 21.33
CA SER A 134 9.70 -15.38 22.78
C SER A 134 9.62 -16.83 23.17
N LEU A 135 10.27 -17.19 24.28
CA LEU A 135 10.28 -18.57 24.82
C LEU A 135 8.87 -19.05 25.23
N ASP A 136 8.01 -18.10 25.56
CA ASP A 136 6.62 -18.38 26.00
C ASP A 136 5.67 -18.68 24.85
N ASN A 137 6.11 -18.52 23.60
CA ASN A 137 5.29 -18.77 22.43
C ASN A 137 5.43 -20.23 21.96
N LEU A 138 4.98 -21.16 22.78
CA LEU A 138 4.95 -22.59 22.48
C LEU A 138 4.22 -22.91 21.16
N LEU A 139 3.23 -22.11 20.79
CA LEU A 139 2.44 -22.31 19.58
C LEU A 139 3.26 -22.08 18.32
N ALA A 140 4.09 -21.04 18.29
CA ALA A 140 4.97 -20.74 17.17
C ALA A 140 6.01 -21.86 16.99
N GLU A 141 6.58 -22.37 18.08
CA GLU A 141 7.52 -23.48 18.04
C GLU A 141 6.87 -24.81 17.58
N THR A 142 5.63 -25.03 17.93
CA THR A 142 4.89 -26.23 17.52
C THR A 142 4.49 -26.20 16.05
N VAL A 143 4.14 -25.00 15.52
CA VAL A 143 3.69 -24.81 14.13
C VAL A 143 4.87 -24.70 13.17
N GLU A 144 5.94 -24.02 13.55
CA GLU A 144 7.10 -23.77 12.69
C GLU A 144 8.22 -24.81 12.82
N GLY A 145 8.09 -25.74 13.75
CA GLY A 145 9.08 -26.80 14.01
C GLY A 145 10.24 -26.33 14.89
N ALA A 146 11.28 -27.17 14.98
CA ALA A 146 12.43 -26.92 15.84
C ALA A 146 13.13 -25.60 15.46
N ARG A 147 13.54 -24.82 16.47
CA ARG A 147 14.28 -23.59 16.30
C ARG A 147 15.52 -23.83 15.45
N VAL A 148 15.58 -23.16 14.31
CA VAL A 148 16.80 -23.13 13.54
C VAL A 148 17.75 -22.13 14.19
N PRO A 149 19.00 -22.51 14.54
CA PRO A 149 19.97 -21.56 15.03
C PRO A 149 20.17 -20.42 14.04
N PHE A 150 20.28 -19.20 14.54
CA PHE A 150 20.59 -18.07 13.71
C PHE A 150 21.89 -18.31 12.94
N ASN A 151 21.81 -18.24 11.63
CA ASN A 151 22.99 -18.25 10.77
C ASN A 151 23.05 -16.92 10.01
N PRO A 152 24.00 -16.01 10.29
CA PRO A 152 24.10 -14.71 9.66
C PRO A 152 24.40 -14.79 8.15
N HIS A 153 24.82 -15.96 7.65
CA HIS A 153 25.13 -16.19 6.24
C HIS A 153 24.03 -16.95 5.48
N SER A 154 22.92 -17.29 6.12
CA SER A 154 21.80 -17.95 5.46
C SER A 154 20.56 -17.06 5.53
N PHE A 155 19.78 -17.02 4.44
CA PHE A 155 18.44 -16.40 4.42
C PHE A 155 17.41 -17.26 5.14
N THR A 156 17.81 -18.28 5.87
CA THR A 156 16.89 -19.08 6.68
C THR A 156 16.38 -18.19 7.84
N PRO A 157 15.07 -18.13 8.09
CA PRO A 157 14.55 -17.43 9.25
C PRO A 157 15.24 -17.95 10.51
N GLY A 158 16.02 -17.13 11.13
CA GLY A 158 16.78 -17.46 12.32
C GLY A 158 16.76 -16.29 13.27
N ARG A 159 17.29 -16.49 14.47
CA ARG A 159 17.44 -15.41 15.45
C ARG A 159 18.86 -14.92 15.46
N ASP A 160 19.05 -13.62 15.62
CA ASP A 160 20.35 -13.04 15.93
C ASP A 160 20.80 -13.43 17.34
N GLU A 161 22.02 -13.04 17.72
CA GLU A 161 22.59 -13.29 19.05
C GLU A 161 21.72 -12.71 20.19
N LYS A 162 20.82 -11.76 19.88
CA LYS A 162 19.89 -11.14 20.82
C LYS A 162 18.52 -11.79 20.81
N GLY A 163 18.32 -12.88 20.05
CA GLY A 163 17.06 -13.60 19.93
C GLY A 163 16.06 -12.94 19.00
N MET A 164 16.47 -11.99 18.16
CA MET A 164 15.65 -11.31 17.17
C MET A 164 15.50 -12.15 15.91
N VAL A 165 14.32 -12.13 15.29
CA VAL A 165 14.10 -12.80 14.00
C VAL A 165 14.75 -11.97 12.89
N ASN A 166 15.52 -12.62 12.02
CA ASN A 166 16.13 -11.98 10.86
C ASN A 166 15.08 -11.31 9.98
N GLY A 167 15.38 -10.10 9.55
CA GLY A 167 14.52 -9.29 8.69
C GLY A 167 13.54 -8.37 9.43
N MET A 168 13.37 -8.54 10.75
CA MET A 168 12.54 -7.63 11.56
C MET A 168 13.35 -6.80 12.56
N ALA A 169 14.66 -7.07 12.70
CA ALA A 169 15.55 -6.37 13.62
C ALA A 169 15.95 -4.97 13.12
N SER A 170 15.69 -4.64 11.88
CA SER A 170 16.06 -3.38 11.25
C SER A 170 14.91 -2.36 11.16
N VAL A 171 13.84 -2.57 11.92
CA VAL A 171 12.72 -1.64 12.02
C VAL A 171 12.89 -0.69 13.20
#